data_074de803e8e506b491049da2fd0088b5
#
_entry.id   074de803e8e506b491049da2fd0088b5
#
_cell.length_a   1.000
_cell.length_b   1.000
_cell.length_c   1.000
_cell.angle_alpha   90.00
_cell.angle_beta   90.00
_cell.angle_gamma   90.00
#
_symmetry.space_group_name_H-M   'P 1'
#
loop_
_entity.id
_entity.type
_entity.pdbx_description
1 polymer ?
#
loop_
_entity_poly.entity_id
_entity_poly.type
_entity_poly.pdbx_seq_one_letter_code
_entity_poly.pdbx_strand_id
1 'polypeptide(L)'
;MILRETSDVPRADLVALYNAVGWVAYTRDPDALARATAASTYVVSLWDDDALVALARCLSDDVAICYVQDILVHPDYQRQGLGRRLMRHCLERFAHVRMTVLLTDDSEQQLRFYTALGFTNTRDLPFALNTFVRMRPPENAE
;
A
#
# COMPACT_ATOMS: atom_id res chain seq x y z
N MET A 1 -13.36 -6.79 13.77
CA MET A 1 -12.28 -6.61 12.77
C MET A 1 -10.96 -7.04 13.38
N ILE A 2 -10.29 -8.02 12.78
CA ILE A 2 -9.03 -8.58 13.28
C ILE A 2 -7.88 -7.97 12.49
N LEU A 3 -6.86 -7.46 13.19
CA LEU A 3 -5.64 -6.96 12.57
C LEU A 3 -4.56 -8.05 12.64
N ARG A 4 -3.87 -8.27 11.53
CA ARG A 4 -2.75 -9.20 11.45
C ARG A 4 -1.54 -8.49 10.88
N GLU A 5 -0.37 -8.77 11.46
CA GLU A 5 0.91 -8.25 10.99
C GLU A 5 1.75 -9.44 10.51
N THR A 6 1.51 -9.85 9.29
CA THR A 6 2.21 -10.97 8.66
C THR A 6 2.26 -10.79 7.15
N SER A 7 3.39 -11.15 6.55
CA SER A 7 3.55 -11.19 5.09
C SER A 7 3.00 -12.48 4.48
N ASP A 8 2.59 -13.43 5.32
CA ASP A 8 2.00 -14.69 4.88
C ASP A 8 0.48 -14.54 4.78
N VAL A 9 0.04 -14.03 3.63
CA VAL A 9 -1.39 -13.83 3.32
C VAL A 9 -1.76 -14.81 2.21
N PRO A 10 -2.85 -15.59 2.38
CA PRO A 10 -3.25 -16.56 1.36
C PRO A 10 -3.48 -15.91 -0.01
N ARG A 11 -2.98 -16.56 -1.05
CA ARG A 11 -3.06 -16.05 -2.43
C ARG A 11 -4.50 -15.74 -2.85
N ALA A 12 -5.44 -16.62 -2.53
CA ALA A 12 -6.85 -16.44 -2.90
C ALA A 12 -7.45 -15.17 -2.28
N ASP A 13 -7.09 -14.86 -1.03
CA ASP A 13 -7.54 -13.66 -0.34
C ASP A 13 -6.94 -12.40 -0.95
N LEU A 14 -5.66 -12.44 -1.31
CA LEU A 14 -5.00 -11.34 -2.02
C LEU A 14 -5.68 -11.06 -3.35
N VAL A 15 -5.91 -12.10 -4.16
CA VAL A 15 -6.56 -11.96 -5.46
C VAL A 15 -7.96 -11.35 -5.31
N ALA A 16 -8.73 -11.83 -4.35
CA ALA A 16 -10.08 -11.33 -4.11
C ALA A 16 -10.08 -9.85 -3.74
N LEU A 17 -9.19 -9.42 -2.83
CA LEU A 17 -9.12 -8.03 -2.40
C LEU A 17 -8.63 -7.11 -3.54
N TYR A 18 -7.54 -7.48 -4.22
CA TYR A 18 -6.98 -6.66 -5.30
C TYR A 18 -7.96 -6.53 -6.47
N ASN A 19 -8.70 -7.60 -6.80
CA ASN A 19 -9.76 -7.53 -7.79
C ASN A 19 -10.91 -6.62 -7.35
N ALA A 20 -11.30 -6.69 -6.09
CA ALA A 20 -12.39 -5.88 -5.55
C ALA A 20 -12.12 -4.37 -5.69
N VAL A 21 -10.86 -3.95 -5.57
CA VAL A 21 -10.46 -2.54 -5.76
C VAL A 21 -10.10 -2.22 -7.22
N GLY A 22 -10.16 -3.18 -8.12
CA GLY A 22 -9.93 -2.98 -9.55
C GLY A 22 -8.47 -2.98 -9.97
N TRP A 23 -7.56 -3.43 -9.13
CA TRP A 23 -6.11 -3.46 -9.42
C TRP A 23 -5.75 -4.75 -10.17
N VAL A 24 -6.32 -4.91 -11.37
CA VAL A 24 -6.21 -6.15 -12.17
C VAL A 24 -4.81 -6.41 -12.72
N ALA A 25 -3.95 -5.40 -12.81
CA ALA A 25 -2.57 -5.60 -13.22
C ALA A 25 -1.82 -6.53 -12.25
N TYR A 26 -2.17 -6.49 -10.95
CA TYR A 26 -1.61 -7.39 -9.95
C TYR A 26 -2.16 -8.81 -10.07
N THR A 27 -3.45 -8.95 -10.38
CA THR A 27 -4.13 -10.24 -10.33
C THR A 27 -3.98 -11.06 -11.60
N ARG A 28 -3.38 -10.49 -12.66
CA ARG A 28 -3.02 -11.23 -13.88
C ARG A 28 -2.03 -12.35 -13.61
N ASP A 29 -1.15 -12.16 -12.63
CA ASP A 29 -0.20 -13.18 -12.17
C ASP A 29 -0.35 -13.34 -10.66
N PRO A 30 -1.29 -14.20 -10.21
CA PRO A 30 -1.55 -14.40 -8.78
C PRO A 30 -0.34 -14.86 -7.99
N ASP A 31 0.53 -15.68 -8.57
CA ASP A 31 1.73 -16.14 -7.91
C ASP A 31 2.74 -15.01 -7.70
N ALA A 32 2.87 -14.11 -8.67
CA ALA A 32 3.72 -12.93 -8.53
C ALA A 32 3.21 -12.01 -7.42
N LEU A 33 1.90 -11.80 -7.33
CA LEU A 33 1.29 -11.02 -6.25
C LEU A 33 1.59 -11.63 -4.88
N ALA A 34 1.44 -12.95 -4.74
CA ALA A 34 1.75 -13.64 -3.50
C ALA A 34 3.23 -13.53 -3.14
N ARG A 35 4.14 -13.69 -4.12
CA ARG A 35 5.58 -13.55 -3.89
C ARG A 35 5.95 -12.11 -3.49
N ALA A 36 5.38 -11.11 -4.14
CA ALA A 36 5.62 -9.70 -3.80
C ALA A 36 5.18 -9.40 -2.37
N THR A 37 4.01 -9.88 -1.97
CA THR A 37 3.50 -9.71 -0.61
C THR A 37 4.42 -10.38 0.41
N ALA A 38 4.81 -11.64 0.16
CA ALA A 38 5.69 -12.40 1.04
C ALA A 38 7.08 -11.76 1.17
N ALA A 39 7.57 -11.10 0.13
CA ALA A 39 8.87 -10.43 0.12
C ALA A 39 8.83 -9.01 0.70
N SER A 40 7.66 -8.49 1.04
CA SER A 40 7.52 -7.16 1.64
C SER A 40 8.12 -7.12 3.04
N THR A 41 8.72 -5.99 3.41
CA THR A 41 9.32 -5.81 4.74
C THR A 41 8.26 -5.84 5.83
N TYR A 42 7.08 -5.29 5.55
CA TYR A 42 5.98 -5.22 6.50
C TYR A 42 4.66 -5.30 5.75
N VAL A 43 3.77 -6.15 6.26
CA VAL A 43 2.40 -6.28 5.76
C VAL A 43 1.46 -6.24 6.96
N VAL A 44 0.50 -5.35 6.91
CA VAL A 44 -0.57 -5.25 7.89
C VAL A 44 -1.91 -5.39 7.19
N SER A 45 -2.78 -6.20 7.75
CA SER A 45 -4.07 -6.53 7.13
C SER A 45 -5.20 -6.53 8.15
N LEU A 46 -6.39 -6.25 7.67
CA LEU A 46 -7.61 -6.25 8.45
C LEU A 46 -8.57 -7.29 7.90
N TRP A 47 -9.19 -8.03 8.80
CA TRP A 47 -10.03 -9.18 8.50
C TRP A 47 -11.38 -9.04 9.17
N ASP A 48 -12.45 -9.28 8.41
CA ASP A 48 -13.80 -9.44 8.93
C ASP A 48 -14.10 -10.94 8.89
N ASP A 49 -14.02 -11.59 10.07
CA ASP A 49 -13.97 -13.05 10.18
C ASP A 49 -12.86 -13.62 9.29
N ASP A 50 -13.21 -14.40 8.27
CA ASP A 50 -12.24 -15.01 7.34
C ASP A 50 -12.01 -14.17 6.08
N ALA A 51 -12.63 -13.01 5.95
CA ALA A 51 -12.52 -12.17 4.77
C ALA A 51 -11.45 -11.10 4.95
N LEU A 52 -10.46 -11.08 4.05
CA LEU A 52 -9.48 -10.00 3.96
C LEU A 52 -10.16 -8.77 3.38
N VAL A 53 -10.26 -7.70 4.17
CA VAL A 53 -10.98 -6.49 3.77
C VAL A 53 -10.10 -5.27 3.55
N ALA A 54 -8.88 -5.29 4.07
CA ALA A 54 -7.93 -4.20 3.85
C ALA A 54 -6.50 -4.68 4.06
N LEU A 55 -5.55 -4.05 3.36
CA LEU A 55 -4.15 -4.43 3.44
C LEU A 55 -3.27 -3.23 3.11
N ALA A 56 -2.14 -3.12 3.80
CA ALA A 56 -1.05 -2.24 3.43
C ALA A 56 0.26 -3.03 3.44
N ARG A 57 1.16 -2.73 2.51
CA ARG A 57 2.50 -3.34 2.48
C ARG A 57 3.56 -2.30 2.21
N CYS A 58 4.69 -2.48 2.87
CA CYS A 58 5.82 -1.57 2.84
C CYS A 58 7.12 -2.29 2.51
N LEU A 59 8.01 -1.58 1.83
CA LEU A 59 9.38 -2.00 1.54
C LEU A 59 10.33 -1.03 2.24
N SER A 60 11.31 -1.54 2.98
CA SER A 60 12.19 -0.71 3.77
C SER A 60 13.52 -1.39 4.01
N ASP A 61 14.58 -0.58 4.17
CA ASP A 61 15.87 -1.05 4.70
C ASP A 61 15.88 -1.04 6.23
N ASP A 62 14.79 -0.60 6.88
CA ASP A 62 14.68 -0.44 8.33
C ASP A 62 15.66 0.57 8.94
N VAL A 63 16.26 1.42 8.13
CA VAL A 63 17.25 2.42 8.58
C VAL A 63 16.91 3.81 8.04
N ALA A 64 16.85 3.94 6.72
CA ALA A 64 16.78 5.25 6.08
C ALA A 64 15.45 5.53 5.38
N ILE A 65 14.82 4.51 4.80
CA ILE A 65 13.67 4.70 3.92
C ILE A 65 12.60 3.65 4.16
N CYS A 66 11.34 4.08 4.09
CA CYS A 66 10.20 3.21 3.93
C CYS A 66 9.41 3.64 2.70
N TYR A 67 9.14 2.72 1.80
CA TYR A 67 8.27 2.91 0.66
C TYR A 67 6.96 2.17 0.92
N VAL A 68 5.85 2.92 0.98
CA VAL A 68 4.51 2.32 1.06
C VAL A 68 4.09 1.97 -0.36
N GLN A 69 4.10 0.68 -0.67
CA GLN A 69 3.80 0.21 -2.03
C GLN A 69 2.31 0.15 -2.29
N ASP A 70 1.58 -0.49 -1.42
CA ASP A 70 0.14 -0.66 -1.58
C ASP A 70 -0.58 -0.34 -0.28
N ILE A 71 -1.73 0.31 -0.42
CA ILE A 71 -2.75 0.42 0.62
C ILE A 71 -4.10 0.33 -0.07
N LEU A 72 -4.92 -0.62 0.33
CA LEU A 72 -6.22 -0.85 -0.30
C LEU A 72 -7.25 -1.30 0.72
N VAL A 73 -8.49 -0.85 0.51
CA VAL A 73 -9.66 -1.18 1.33
C VAL A 73 -10.76 -1.64 0.40
N HIS A 74 -11.33 -2.82 0.70
CA HIS A 74 -12.47 -3.35 -0.05
C HIS A 74 -13.60 -2.30 -0.13
N PRO A 75 -14.22 -2.11 -1.30
CA PRO A 75 -15.25 -1.08 -1.49
C PRO A 75 -16.38 -1.10 -0.45
N ASP A 76 -16.82 -2.29 -0.01
CA ASP A 76 -17.88 -2.44 0.98
C ASP A 76 -17.47 -2.00 2.39
N TYR A 77 -16.18 -1.78 2.62
CA TYR A 77 -15.62 -1.42 3.93
C TYR A 77 -14.98 -0.03 3.96
N GLN A 78 -15.10 0.72 2.87
CA GLN A 78 -14.57 2.08 2.79
C GLN A 78 -15.35 3.05 3.68
N ARG A 79 -14.73 4.20 4.00
CA ARG A 79 -15.30 5.26 4.85
C ARG A 79 -15.53 4.83 6.30
N GLN A 80 -14.81 3.82 6.76
CA GLN A 80 -14.85 3.35 8.16
C GLN A 80 -13.53 3.59 8.88
N GLY A 81 -12.60 4.32 8.28
CA GLY A 81 -11.30 4.62 8.86
C GLY A 81 -10.29 3.48 8.79
N LEU A 82 -10.53 2.45 7.99
CA LEU A 82 -9.63 1.29 7.90
C LEU A 82 -8.30 1.64 7.24
N GLY A 83 -8.32 2.44 6.18
CA GLY A 83 -7.09 2.91 5.53
C GLY A 83 -6.21 3.71 6.49
N ARG A 84 -6.82 4.60 7.25
CA ARG A 84 -6.12 5.38 8.28
C ARG A 84 -5.52 4.46 9.35
N ARG A 85 -6.27 3.46 9.79
CA ARG A 85 -5.80 2.49 10.78
C ARG A 85 -4.58 1.73 10.28
N LEU A 86 -4.61 1.25 9.03
CA LEU A 86 -3.47 0.58 8.40
C LEU A 86 -2.25 1.50 8.32
N MET A 87 -2.44 2.74 7.85
CA MET A 87 -1.33 3.68 7.71
C MET A 87 -0.71 4.06 9.04
N ARG A 88 -1.50 4.16 10.09
CA ARG A 88 -0.95 4.40 11.44
C ARG A 88 -0.01 3.28 11.87
N HIS A 89 -0.37 2.03 11.60
CA HIS A 89 0.51 0.89 11.89
C HIS A 89 1.81 0.96 11.07
N CYS A 90 1.72 1.31 9.78
CA CYS A 90 2.90 1.49 8.95
C CYS A 90 3.79 2.62 9.48
N LEU A 91 3.22 3.77 9.81
CA LEU A 91 3.98 4.91 10.31
C LEU A 91 4.61 4.64 11.67
N GLU A 92 3.94 3.92 12.55
CA GLU A 92 4.51 3.50 13.84
C GLU A 92 5.63 2.50 13.66
N ARG A 93 5.44 1.50 12.79
CA ARG A 93 6.46 0.47 12.51
C ARG A 93 7.76 1.07 11.99
N PHE A 94 7.65 2.12 11.17
CA PHE A 94 8.80 2.76 10.53
C PHE A 94 9.05 4.18 11.05
N ALA A 95 8.65 4.49 12.28
CA ALA A 95 8.84 5.81 12.87
C ALA A 95 10.32 6.22 12.97
N HIS A 96 11.23 5.25 12.99
CA HIS A 96 12.67 5.46 13.12
C HIS A 96 13.38 5.74 11.79
N VAL A 97 12.75 5.47 10.64
CA VAL A 97 13.40 5.73 9.35
C VAL A 97 13.36 7.23 9.02
N ARG A 98 14.37 7.68 8.29
CA ARG A 98 14.50 9.09 7.95
C ARG A 98 13.38 9.59 7.05
N MET A 99 12.91 8.76 6.10
CA MET A 99 11.95 9.20 5.08
C MET A 99 10.98 8.08 4.74
N THR A 100 9.70 8.41 4.72
CA THR A 100 8.64 7.53 4.23
C THR A 100 8.04 8.15 2.97
N VAL A 101 7.99 7.39 1.89
CA VAL A 101 7.50 7.86 0.58
C VAL A 101 6.43 6.92 0.03
N LEU A 102 5.57 7.47 -0.80
CA LEU A 102 4.58 6.72 -1.56
C LEU A 102 4.24 7.44 -2.86
N LEU A 103 3.67 6.70 -3.79
CA LEU A 103 3.09 7.24 -5.01
C LEU A 103 1.58 7.02 -4.94
N THR A 104 0.80 7.98 -5.41
CA THR A 104 -0.65 7.90 -5.42
C THR A 104 -1.23 8.62 -6.63
N ASP A 105 -2.50 8.34 -6.93
CA ASP A 105 -3.23 9.01 -7.99
C ASP A 105 -3.38 10.51 -7.72
N ASP A 106 -3.54 11.28 -8.78
CA ASP A 106 -3.79 12.72 -8.68
C ASP A 106 -5.29 12.98 -8.45
N SER A 107 -5.77 12.64 -7.24
CA SER A 107 -7.14 12.91 -6.82
C SER A 107 -7.14 13.73 -5.53
N GLU A 108 -8.14 14.59 -5.37
CA GLU A 108 -8.30 15.36 -4.14
C GLU A 108 -8.48 14.48 -2.90
N GLN A 109 -9.19 13.39 -3.04
CA GLN A 109 -9.43 12.46 -1.95
C GLN A 109 -8.11 11.89 -1.42
N GLN A 110 -7.22 11.46 -2.32
CA GLN A 110 -5.91 10.94 -1.95
C GLN A 110 -5.02 12.02 -1.35
N LEU A 111 -5.01 13.20 -1.93
CA LEU A 111 -4.24 14.34 -1.39
C LEU A 111 -4.67 14.67 0.04
N ARG A 112 -5.97 14.73 0.30
CA ARG A 112 -6.49 14.99 1.64
C ARG A 112 -6.17 13.87 2.62
N PHE A 113 -6.29 12.63 2.18
CA PHE A 113 -6.02 11.46 3.02
C PHE A 113 -4.58 11.47 3.52
N TYR A 114 -3.61 11.62 2.62
CA TYR A 114 -2.20 11.59 3.00
C TYR A 114 -1.75 12.85 3.73
N THR A 115 -2.27 14.00 3.36
CA THR A 115 -1.98 15.25 4.09
C THR A 115 -2.46 15.18 5.53
N ALA A 116 -3.63 14.61 5.78
CA ALA A 116 -4.18 14.42 7.13
C ALA A 116 -3.32 13.47 7.97
N LEU A 117 -2.55 12.58 7.33
CA LEU A 117 -1.64 11.64 8.00
C LEU A 117 -0.22 12.22 8.21
N GLY A 118 0.01 13.47 7.82
CA GLY A 118 1.30 14.13 8.02
C GLY A 118 2.25 14.06 6.83
N PHE A 119 1.79 13.53 5.68
CA PHE A 119 2.58 13.56 4.45
C PHE A 119 2.47 14.93 3.77
N THR A 120 3.53 15.32 3.08
CA THR A 120 3.54 16.53 2.26
C THR A 120 3.76 16.10 0.79
N ASN A 121 2.91 16.60 -0.10
CA ASN A 121 3.13 16.43 -1.53
C ASN A 121 4.46 17.10 -1.89
N THR A 122 5.31 16.43 -2.68
CA THR A 122 6.65 16.94 -2.99
C THR A 122 6.62 18.32 -3.65
N ARG A 123 5.56 18.65 -4.41
CA ARG A 123 5.39 19.99 -5.01
C ARG A 123 5.22 21.11 -3.98
N ASP A 124 4.80 20.78 -2.76
CA ASP A 124 4.56 21.75 -1.68
C ASP A 124 5.73 21.81 -0.67
N LEU A 125 6.83 21.09 -0.93
CA LEU A 125 8.02 21.16 -0.11
C LEU A 125 8.76 22.49 -0.30
N PRO A 126 9.52 22.96 0.72
CA PRO A 126 10.31 24.20 0.60
C PRO A 126 11.56 24.06 -0.28
N PHE A 127 11.76 22.91 -0.89
CA PHE A 127 12.87 22.63 -1.81
C PHE A 127 12.34 21.76 -2.96
N ALA A 128 13.02 21.80 -4.11
CA ALA A 128 12.60 21.04 -5.29
C ALA A 128 12.92 19.55 -5.09
N LEU A 129 11.89 18.71 -5.24
CA LEU A 129 12.02 17.26 -5.18
C LEU A 129 11.12 16.65 -6.25
N ASN A 130 11.72 15.97 -7.23
CA ASN A 130 11.01 15.39 -8.35
C ASN A 130 10.97 13.87 -8.23
N THR A 131 9.91 13.27 -8.79
CA THR A 131 9.75 11.83 -8.87
C THR A 131 10.06 11.36 -10.29
N PHE A 132 10.88 10.31 -10.42
CA PHE A 132 11.15 9.64 -11.69
C PHE A 132 10.71 8.20 -11.56
N VAL A 133 9.92 7.73 -12.54
CA VAL A 133 9.42 6.36 -12.58
C VAL A 133 9.79 5.75 -13.92
N ARG A 134 10.31 4.53 -13.89
CA ARG A 134 10.51 3.74 -15.09
C ARG A 134 9.67 2.49 -14.99
N MET A 135 8.65 2.40 -15.85
CA MET A 135 7.77 1.23 -15.90
C MET A 135 8.35 0.18 -16.83
N ARG A 136 8.25 -1.09 -16.43
CA ARG A 136 8.58 -2.19 -17.34
C ARG A 136 7.52 -2.20 -18.46
N PRO A 137 7.92 -2.23 -19.76
CA PRO A 137 6.95 -2.30 -20.85
C PRO A 137 6.10 -3.59 -20.75
N PRO A 138 4.84 -3.56 -21.24
CA PRO A 138 4.05 -4.78 -21.36
C PRO A 138 4.80 -5.84 -22.17
N GLU A 139 4.65 -7.13 -21.80
CA GLU A 139 5.36 -8.24 -22.45
C GLU A 139 5.11 -8.32 -23.95
N ASN A 140 3.94 -7.87 -24.43
CA ASN A 140 3.55 -7.88 -25.83
C ASN A 140 3.69 -6.50 -26.52
N ALA A 141 4.41 -5.56 -25.92
CA ALA A 141 4.67 -4.26 -26.52
C ALA A 141 5.81 -4.39 -27.51
N GLU A 142 5.54 -4.21 -28.81
CA GLU A 142 6.52 -4.12 -29.88
C GLU A 142 6.56 -2.71 -30.45
#